data_c61be40b0ea2531e65ad6fe60a3c6fc3
#
_entry.id   c61be40b0ea2531e65ad6fe60a3c6fc3
#
_cell.length_a   1.000
_cell.length_b   1.000
_cell.length_c   1.000
_cell.angle_alpha   90.00
_cell.angle_beta   90.00
_cell.angle_gamma   90.00
#
_symmetry.space_group_name_H-M   'P 1'
#
loop_
_entity.id
_entity.type
_entity.pdbx_description
1 polymer ?
#
loop_
_entity_poly.entity_id
_entity_poly.type
_entity_poly.pdbx_seq_one_letter_code
_entity_poly.pdbx_strand_id
1 'polypeptide(L)'
;MTTQPLAEAFPVGDYLAEELEARGWSKEDFAEILAQPTTFVEALISGQHELTKESAALVGAALGTSAELWLNLQDTYLRWRQSHDSVAQERLANIRERARHREVSDLRRAQ
;
A
#
# COMPACT_ATOMS: atom_id res chain seq x y z
N MET A 1 -20.78 -11.42 11.06
CA MET A 1 -20.56 -11.22 10.71
C MET A 1 -20.24 -11.06 9.91
N THR A 2 -20.30 -10.93 9.58
CA THR A 2 -19.92 -10.91 8.87
C THR A 2 -19.14 -10.48 8.30
N THR A 3 -18.97 -10.56 8.06
CA THR A 3 -17.96 -10.32 7.75
C THR A 3 -17.85 -10.10 6.44
N GLN A 4 -17.83 -9.25 6.06
CA GLN A 4 -17.61 -8.85 4.98
C GLN A 4 -16.40 -8.80 4.69
N PRO A 5 -15.87 -9.52 4.53
CA PRO A 5 -14.62 -9.59 4.43
C PRO A 5 -14.04 -8.88 3.47
N LEU A 6 -14.27 -8.73 2.75
CA LEU A 6 -13.43 -8.55 1.82
C LEU A 6 -13.87 -7.51 0.98
N ALA A 7 -14.19 -6.38 1.55
CA ALA A 7 -14.31 -5.21 0.77
C ALA A 7 -12.99 -5.02 0.09
N GLU A 8 -13.00 -4.86 -1.17
CA GLU A 8 -11.80 -4.65 -1.93
C GLU A 8 -11.14 -3.34 -1.49
N ALA A 9 -9.84 -3.39 -1.23
CA ALA A 9 -9.07 -2.20 -0.91
C ALA A 9 -8.50 -1.61 -2.20
N PHE A 10 -8.33 -0.30 -2.23
CA PHE A 10 -7.84 0.40 -3.41
C PHE A 10 -6.49 1.05 -3.14
N PRO A 11 -5.64 1.20 -4.18
CA PRO A 11 -4.37 1.89 -4.01
C PRO A 11 -4.58 3.31 -3.50
N VAL A 12 -3.64 3.79 -2.68
CA VAL A 12 -3.76 5.13 -2.11
C VAL A 12 -3.79 6.20 -3.22
N GLY A 13 -3.17 5.94 -4.36
CA GLY A 13 -3.20 6.85 -5.49
C GLY A 13 -4.60 7.11 -6.02
N ASP A 14 -5.49 6.11 -5.92
CA ASP A 14 -6.88 6.27 -6.36
C ASP A 14 -7.60 7.26 -5.47
N TYR A 15 -7.37 7.19 -4.15
CA TYR A 15 -7.96 8.14 -3.21
C TYR A 15 -7.42 9.55 -3.45
N LEU A 16 -6.13 9.67 -3.76
CA LEU A 16 -5.54 10.97 -4.08
C LEU A 16 -6.17 11.56 -5.32
N ALA A 17 -6.33 10.76 -6.37
CA ALA A 17 -6.95 11.22 -7.60
C ALA A 17 -8.36 11.73 -7.37
N GLU A 18 -9.14 11.00 -6.55
CA GLU A 18 -10.50 11.40 -6.23
C GLU A 18 -10.53 12.71 -5.46
N GLU A 19 -9.60 12.90 -4.51
CA GLU A 19 -9.54 14.13 -3.74
C GLU A 19 -9.17 15.34 -4.61
N LEU A 20 -8.26 15.14 -5.55
CA LEU A 20 -7.90 16.21 -6.47
C LEU A 20 -9.09 16.57 -7.37
N GLU A 21 -9.78 15.57 -7.87
CA GLU A 21 -10.93 15.79 -8.71
C GLU A 21 -12.04 16.53 -7.95
N ALA A 22 -12.29 16.13 -6.72
CA ALA A 22 -13.30 16.77 -5.90
C ALA A 22 -13.00 18.24 -5.63
N ARG A 23 -11.71 18.60 -5.60
CA ARG A 23 -11.29 19.99 -5.36
C ARG A 23 -11.08 20.76 -6.64
N GLY A 24 -11.14 20.09 -7.79
CA GLY A 24 -10.87 20.74 -9.07
C GLY A 24 -9.40 21.08 -9.25
N TRP A 25 -8.50 20.34 -8.60
CA TRP A 25 -7.07 20.53 -8.71
C TRP A 25 -6.47 19.59 -9.74
N SER A 26 -5.61 20.12 -10.61
CA SER A 26 -4.84 19.28 -11.50
C SER A 26 -3.64 18.70 -10.72
N LYS A 27 -2.92 17.77 -11.34
CA LYS A 27 -1.70 17.24 -10.75
C LYS A 27 -0.68 18.36 -10.58
N GLU A 28 -0.64 19.28 -11.56
CA GLU A 28 0.24 20.44 -11.52
C GLU A 28 -0.11 21.35 -10.35
N ASP A 29 -1.41 21.57 -10.12
CA ASP A 29 -1.86 22.38 -8.99
C ASP A 29 -1.41 21.78 -7.68
N PHE A 30 -1.59 20.47 -7.55
CA PHE A 30 -1.24 19.78 -6.32
C PHE A 30 0.28 19.80 -6.09
N ALA A 31 1.05 19.60 -7.16
CA ALA A 31 2.50 19.67 -7.09
C ALA A 31 2.96 21.03 -6.58
N GLU A 32 2.32 22.08 -7.08
CA GLU A 32 2.63 23.44 -6.65
C GLU A 32 2.29 23.62 -5.16
N ILE A 33 1.14 23.15 -4.74
CA ILE A 33 0.72 23.21 -3.33
C ILE A 33 1.73 22.50 -2.43
N LEU A 34 2.21 21.32 -2.87
CA LEU A 34 3.17 20.54 -2.11
C LEU A 34 4.60 21.06 -2.24
N ALA A 35 4.84 22.01 -3.13
CA ALA A 35 6.17 22.50 -3.47
C ALA A 35 7.07 21.35 -3.92
N GLN A 36 6.53 20.50 -4.77
CA GLN A 36 7.21 19.34 -5.31
C GLN A 36 7.07 19.30 -6.82
N PRO A 37 7.93 18.57 -7.53
CA PRO A 37 7.77 18.42 -8.99
C PRO A 37 6.49 17.66 -9.32
N THR A 38 5.91 17.94 -10.48
CA THR A 38 4.72 17.22 -10.93
C THR A 38 4.98 15.71 -11.01
N THR A 39 6.19 15.32 -11.37
CA THR A 39 6.57 13.90 -11.44
C THR A 39 6.41 13.19 -10.10
N PHE A 40 6.62 13.92 -9.00
CA PHE A 40 6.41 13.37 -7.66
C PHE A 40 4.94 13.01 -7.46
N VAL A 41 4.03 13.92 -7.84
CA VAL A 41 2.59 13.69 -7.72
C VAL A 41 2.16 12.53 -8.63
N GLU A 42 2.67 12.51 -9.85
CA GLU A 42 2.36 11.45 -10.79
C GLU A 42 2.80 10.09 -10.25
N ALA A 43 3.97 10.03 -9.64
CA ALA A 43 4.49 8.79 -9.07
C ALA A 43 3.65 8.31 -7.89
N LEU A 44 3.15 9.22 -7.07
CA LEU A 44 2.27 8.86 -5.96
C LEU A 44 0.93 8.32 -6.48
N ILE A 45 0.36 8.99 -7.46
CA ILE A 45 -0.95 8.59 -7.99
C ILE A 45 -0.86 7.27 -8.75
N SER A 46 0.21 7.06 -9.50
CA SER A 46 0.39 5.83 -10.28
C SER A 46 0.84 4.64 -9.45
N GLY A 47 1.25 4.87 -8.21
CA GLY A 47 1.73 3.80 -7.36
C GLY A 47 3.20 3.45 -7.56
N GLN A 48 3.93 4.24 -8.35
CA GLN A 48 5.36 3.98 -8.51
C GLN A 48 6.15 4.26 -7.25
N HIS A 49 5.67 5.18 -6.43
CA HIS A 49 6.28 5.47 -5.14
C HIS A 49 5.25 5.33 -4.05
N GLU A 50 5.62 4.65 -3.00
CA GLU A 50 4.78 4.55 -1.81
C GLU A 50 4.95 5.82 -0.98
N LEU A 51 3.94 6.12 -0.18
CA LEU A 51 4.01 7.23 0.75
C LEU A 51 4.97 6.88 1.88
N THR A 52 5.82 7.83 2.20
CA THR A 52 6.64 7.76 3.41
C THR A 52 5.95 8.61 4.47
N LYS A 53 6.46 8.60 5.70
CA LYS A 53 5.92 9.47 6.74
C LYS A 53 5.97 10.93 6.30
N GLU A 54 7.06 11.30 5.62
CA GLU A 54 7.24 12.67 5.17
C GLU A 54 6.26 13.05 4.07
N SER A 55 6.13 12.21 3.04
CA SER A 55 5.22 12.52 1.95
C SER A 55 3.76 12.45 2.39
N ALA A 56 3.43 11.53 3.31
CA ALA A 56 2.09 11.47 3.88
C ALA A 56 1.76 12.73 4.66
N ALA A 57 2.76 13.31 5.34
CA ALA A 57 2.56 14.56 6.07
C ALA A 57 2.27 15.71 5.09
N LEU A 58 2.99 15.75 3.97
CA LEU A 58 2.74 16.77 2.95
C LEU A 58 1.33 16.65 2.37
N VAL A 59 0.93 15.43 2.03
CA VAL A 59 -0.41 15.17 1.49
C VAL A 59 -1.48 15.54 2.51
N GLY A 60 -1.29 15.11 3.76
CA GLY A 60 -2.24 15.41 4.81
C GLY A 60 -2.40 16.90 5.05
N ALA A 61 -1.28 17.63 5.05
CA ALA A 61 -1.32 19.08 5.25
C ALA A 61 -2.09 19.76 4.12
N ALA A 62 -1.87 19.32 2.89
CA ALA A 62 -2.54 19.92 1.73
C ALA A 62 -4.04 19.64 1.72
N LEU A 63 -4.43 18.44 2.16
CA LEU A 63 -5.83 18.01 2.08
C LEU A 63 -6.59 18.20 3.40
N GLY A 64 -5.92 18.69 4.43
CA GLY A 64 -6.58 18.92 5.72
C GLY A 64 -6.84 17.66 6.51
N THR A 65 -6.01 16.63 6.32
CA THR A 65 -6.14 15.35 7.01
C THR A 65 -4.83 15.02 7.72
N SER A 66 -4.81 13.92 8.46
CA SER A 66 -3.58 13.50 9.12
C SER A 66 -2.71 12.68 8.18
N ALA A 67 -1.41 12.68 8.44
CA ALA A 67 -0.50 11.79 7.73
C ALA A 67 -0.85 10.33 7.96
N GLU A 68 -1.30 10.03 9.18
CA GLU A 68 -1.64 8.66 9.56
C GLU A 68 -2.78 8.09 8.73
N LEU A 69 -3.75 8.93 8.39
CA LEU A 69 -4.85 8.47 7.53
C LEU A 69 -4.32 7.91 6.22
N TRP A 70 -3.41 8.63 5.58
CA TRP A 70 -2.87 8.23 4.29
C TRP A 70 -1.96 7.01 4.40
N LEU A 71 -1.17 6.94 5.47
CA LEU A 71 -0.32 5.77 5.70
C LEU A 71 -1.16 4.53 6.01
N ASN A 72 -2.26 4.69 6.72
CA ASN A 72 -3.15 3.57 7.03
C ASN A 72 -3.87 3.07 5.77
N LEU A 73 -4.29 3.98 4.90
CA LEU A 73 -4.91 3.58 3.64
C LEU A 73 -3.94 2.77 2.78
N GLN A 74 -2.69 3.23 2.72
CA GLN A 74 -1.66 2.53 1.98
C GLN A 74 -1.39 1.15 2.56
N ASP A 75 -1.25 1.07 3.88
CA ASP A 75 -0.98 -0.18 4.56
C ASP A 75 -2.11 -1.19 4.35
N THR A 76 -3.34 -0.72 4.45
CA THR A 76 -4.52 -1.56 4.23
C THR A 76 -4.51 -2.15 2.82
N TYR A 77 -4.19 -1.32 1.82
CA TYR A 77 -4.12 -1.80 0.45
C TYR A 77 -3.01 -2.81 0.25
N LEU A 78 -1.83 -2.54 0.81
CA LEU A 78 -0.69 -3.44 0.65
C LEU A 78 -0.96 -4.81 1.29
N ARG A 79 -1.61 -4.82 2.45
CA ARG A 79 -2.00 -6.07 3.10
C ARG A 79 -3.03 -6.82 2.28
N TRP A 80 -4.03 -6.11 1.77
CA TRP A 80 -5.06 -6.72 0.94
C TRP A 80 -4.45 -7.32 -0.31
N ARG A 81 -3.59 -6.56 -0.99
CA ARG A 81 -2.94 -7.02 -2.21
C ARG A 81 -2.10 -8.26 -1.96
N GLN A 82 -1.35 -8.27 -0.87
CA GLN A 82 -0.53 -9.42 -0.52
C GLN A 82 -1.38 -10.66 -0.27
N SER A 83 -2.50 -10.51 0.41
CA SER A 83 -3.37 -11.64 0.71
C SER A 83 -4.13 -12.15 -0.50
N HIS A 84 -4.30 -11.32 -1.52
CA HIS A 84 -5.04 -11.68 -2.73
C HIS A 84 -4.13 -11.91 -3.94
N ASP A 85 -2.82 -11.79 -3.76
CA ASP A 85 -1.86 -12.04 -4.82
C ASP A 85 -1.53 -13.53 -4.80
N SER A 86 -2.00 -14.28 -5.81
CA SER A 86 -1.80 -15.73 -5.84
C SER A 86 -0.33 -16.12 -5.95
N VAL A 87 0.48 -15.32 -6.63
CA VAL A 87 1.92 -15.59 -6.75
C VAL A 87 2.60 -15.42 -5.40
N ALA A 88 2.27 -14.35 -4.68
CA ALA A 88 2.83 -14.11 -3.36
C ALA A 88 2.41 -15.20 -2.38
N GLN A 89 1.14 -15.60 -2.41
CA GLN A 89 0.63 -16.66 -1.54
C GLN A 89 1.29 -17.99 -1.83
N GLU A 90 1.49 -18.29 -3.11
CA GLU A 90 2.17 -19.51 -3.51
C GLU A 90 3.61 -19.54 -3.01
N ARG A 91 4.30 -18.40 -3.12
CA ARG A 91 5.67 -18.29 -2.62
C ARG A 91 5.73 -18.54 -1.12
N LEU A 92 4.82 -17.95 -0.37
CA LEU A 92 4.79 -18.15 1.08
C LEU A 92 4.48 -19.60 1.44
N ALA A 93 3.57 -20.23 0.70
CA ALA A 93 3.24 -21.64 0.91
C ALA A 93 4.46 -22.52 0.66
N ASN A 94 5.23 -22.21 -0.38
CA ASN A 94 6.44 -22.96 -0.69
C ASN A 94 7.49 -22.82 0.40
N ILE A 95 7.61 -21.62 0.96
CA ILE A 95 8.56 -21.38 2.05
C ILE A 95 8.17 -22.20 3.28
N ARG A 96 6.87 -22.20 3.62
CA ARG A 96 6.38 -22.98 4.75
C ARG A 96 6.64 -24.47 4.55
N GLU A 97 6.47 -24.94 3.33
CA GLU A 97 6.70 -26.34 3.00
C GLU A 97 8.16 -26.71 3.14
N ARG A 98 9.06 -25.87 2.68
CA ARG A 98 10.50 -26.10 2.81
C ARG A 98 10.92 -26.13 4.28
N ALA A 99 10.38 -25.21 5.08
CA ALA A 99 10.70 -25.16 6.50
C ALA A 99 10.25 -26.44 7.20
N ARG A 100 9.05 -26.91 6.89
CA ARG A 100 8.51 -28.13 7.46
C ARG A 100 9.35 -29.33 7.10
N HIS A 101 9.78 -29.38 5.85
CA HIS A 101 10.59 -30.48 5.34
C HIS A 101 11.95 -30.53 6.05
N ARG A 102 12.51 -29.36 6.31
CA ARG A 102 13.80 -29.27 6.99
C ARG A 102 13.67 -29.77 8.44
N GLU A 103 12.59 -29.43 9.12
CA GLU A 103 12.36 -29.89 10.48
C GLU A 103 12.28 -31.41 10.56
N VAL A 104 11.57 -32.04 9.63
CA VAL A 104 11.46 -33.48 9.59
C VAL A 104 12.83 -34.13 9.37
N SER A 105 13.63 -33.58 8.47
CA SER A 105 14.96 -34.09 8.19
C SER A 105 15.87 -33.99 9.41
N ASP A 106 15.79 -32.88 10.14
CA ASP A 106 16.58 -32.69 11.34
C ASP A 106 16.19 -33.68 12.44
N LEU A 107 14.90 -33.92 12.58
CA LEU A 107 14.42 -34.92 13.55
C LEU A 107 14.93 -36.32 13.23
N ARG A 108 14.97 -36.66 11.94
CA ARG A 108 15.50 -37.96 11.55
C ARG A 108 17.00 -38.09 11.84
N ARG A 109 17.72 -37.02 11.67
CA ARG A 109 19.17 -37.01 11.95
C ARG A 109 19.44 -37.15 13.44
N ALA A 110 18.56 -36.63 14.27
CA ALA A 110 18.71 -36.66 15.69
C ALA A 110 18.56 -38.08 16.23
N GLN A 111 17.96 -38.97 15.47
CA GLN A 111 17.82 -40.35 15.82
C GLN A 111 18.95 -41.20 15.28
#